data_4cffdc961a0f6c1d0159749462aaa81d
#
_entry.id   4cffdc961a0f6c1d0159749462aaa81d
#
_cell.length_a   1.000
_cell.length_b   1.000
_cell.length_c   1.000
_cell.angle_alpha   90.00
_cell.angle_beta   90.00
_cell.angle_gamma   90.00
#
_symmetry.space_group_name_H-M   'P 1'
#
loop_
_entity.id
_entity.type
_entity.pdbx_description
1 polymer ?
#
loop_
_entity_poly.entity_id
_entity_poly.type
_entity_poly.pdbx_seq_one_letter_code
_entity_poly.pdbx_strand_id
1 'polypeptide(L)' 'MGARRVTPEEIVEMHRLYAKLGNYAAVGRAMNPSRSGSTVSKYVQMKGVSQNVKITVQNLIDKK' A
#
# COMPACT_ATOMS: atom_id res chain seq x y z
N MET A 1 0.24 -4.06 -21.30
CA MET A 1 0.23 -4.26 -20.75
C MET A 1 -0.36 -4.32 -19.76
N GLY A 2 -0.75 -4.78 -19.31
CA GLY A 2 -1.62 -4.82 -18.27
C GLY A 2 -1.22 -4.06 -17.11
N ALA A 3 -2.16 -3.80 -16.28
CA ALA A 3 -1.90 -3.06 -15.09
C ALA A 3 -1.03 -3.88 -14.17
N ARG A 4 -0.14 -3.23 -13.50
CA ARG A 4 0.66 -3.91 -12.53
C ARG A 4 -0.16 -4.16 -11.31
N ARG A 5 0.05 -5.27 -10.70
CA ARG A 5 -0.64 -5.59 -9.47
C ARG A 5 0.10 -5.01 -8.30
N VAL A 6 -0.64 -4.58 -7.30
CA VAL A 6 -0.04 -4.12 -6.06
C VAL A 6 0.19 -5.33 -5.18
N THR A 7 1.44 -5.58 -4.83
CA THR A 7 1.77 -6.73 -4.00
C THR A 7 1.59 -6.41 -2.52
N PRO A 8 1.48 -7.42 -1.66
CA PRO A 8 1.38 -7.15 -0.23
C PRO A 8 2.56 -6.35 0.32
N GLU A 9 3.74 -6.58 -0.24
CA GLU A 9 4.92 -5.83 0.19
C GLU A 9 4.76 -4.35 -0.11
N GLU A 10 4.18 -4.04 -1.27
CA GLU A 10 3.93 -2.64 -1.62
C GLU A 10 2.92 -2.01 -0.68
N ILE A 11 1.93 -2.78 -0.27
CA ILE A 11 0.94 -2.26 0.66
C ILE A 11 1.59 -1.93 2.00
N VAL A 12 2.48 -2.79 2.47
CA VAL A 12 3.22 -2.53 3.70
C VAL A 12 4.03 -1.25 3.56
N GLU A 13 4.66 -1.08 2.41
CA GLU A 13 5.45 0.13 2.17
C GLU A 13 4.56 1.37 2.17
N MET A 14 3.36 1.26 1.61
CA MET A 14 2.41 2.37 1.63
C MET A 14 2.05 2.77 3.06
N HIS A 15 1.80 1.77 3.91
CA HIS A 15 1.47 2.04 5.31
C HIS A 15 2.63 2.75 6.01
N ARG A 16 3.83 2.26 5.75
CA ARG A 16 5.02 2.82 6.38
C ARG A 16 5.24 4.26 5.94
N LEU A 17 5.13 4.51 4.65
CA LEU A 17 5.32 5.85 4.11
C LEU A 17 4.21 6.79 4.57
N TYR A 18 2.99 6.27 4.66
CA TYR A 18 1.90 7.12 5.12
C TYR A 18 2.11 7.56 6.57
N ALA A 19 2.64 6.67 7.39
CA ALA A 19 2.93 7.02 8.77
C ALA A 19 3.96 8.14 8.86
N LYS A 20 4.85 8.19 7.86
CA LYS A 20 5.85 9.22 7.83
C LYS A 20 5.37 10.51 7.20
N LEU A 21 4.71 10.40 6.07
CA LEU A 21 4.36 11.55 5.24
C LEU A 21 2.97 12.11 5.50
N GLY A 22 2.05 11.26 5.93
CA GLY A 22 0.71 11.67 6.27
C GLY A 22 -0.13 12.16 5.10
N ASN A 23 0.26 11.77 3.88
CA ASN A 23 -0.38 12.28 2.68
C ASN A 23 -0.35 11.21 1.60
N TYR A 24 -1.52 10.84 1.09
CA TYR A 24 -1.58 9.77 0.10
C TYR A 24 -0.85 10.09 -1.19
N ALA A 25 -0.95 11.32 -1.65
CA ALA A 25 -0.27 11.71 -2.88
C ALA A 25 1.25 11.64 -2.71
N ALA A 26 1.74 12.09 -1.57
CA ALA A 26 3.16 12.05 -1.29
C ALA A 26 3.65 10.61 -1.20
N VAL A 27 2.87 9.74 -0.59
CA VAL A 27 3.22 8.33 -0.51
C VAL A 27 3.31 7.74 -1.91
N GLY A 28 2.32 8.05 -2.75
CA GLY A 28 2.32 7.53 -4.12
C GLY A 28 3.56 7.94 -4.89
N ARG A 29 3.99 9.17 -4.70
CA ARG A 29 5.20 9.64 -5.38
C ARG A 29 6.45 8.98 -4.85
N ALA A 30 6.47 8.65 -3.58
CA ALA A 30 7.63 8.03 -2.97
C ALA A 30 7.72 6.54 -3.29
N MET A 31 6.64 5.96 -3.78
CA MET A 31 6.65 4.55 -4.14
C MET A 31 7.47 4.30 -5.40
N ASN A 32 7.96 3.10 -5.55
CA ASN A 32 8.70 2.72 -6.74
C ASN A 32 8.18 1.37 -7.24
N PRO A 33 7.37 1.35 -8.30
CA PRO A 33 7.01 2.50 -9.13
C PRO A 33 5.99 3.39 -8.44
N SER A 34 5.92 4.63 -8.87
CA SER A 34 5.00 5.56 -8.25
C SER A 34 3.55 5.15 -8.48
N ARG A 35 2.70 5.53 -7.55
CA ARG A 35 1.29 5.19 -7.61
C ARG A 35 0.47 6.46 -7.38
N SER A 36 -0.78 6.44 -7.84
CA SER A 36 -1.63 7.59 -7.61
C SER A 36 -2.07 7.63 -6.15
N GLY A 37 -2.43 8.81 -5.69
CA GLY A 37 -2.92 8.96 -4.34
C GLY A 37 -4.18 8.14 -4.09
N SER A 38 -5.03 8.00 -5.11
CA SER A 38 -6.24 7.19 -4.99
C SER A 38 -5.91 5.73 -4.72
N THR A 39 -4.92 5.22 -5.41
CA THR A 39 -4.49 3.84 -5.21
C THR A 39 -3.93 3.66 -3.81
N VAL A 40 -3.09 4.59 -3.37
CA VAL A 40 -2.53 4.51 -2.03
C VAL A 40 -3.63 4.58 -0.98
N SER A 41 -4.57 5.50 -1.15
CA SER A 41 -5.67 5.64 -0.21
C SER A 41 -6.45 4.34 -0.08
N LYS A 42 -6.75 3.70 -1.21
CA LYS A 42 -7.48 2.45 -1.22
C LYS A 42 -6.78 1.39 -0.39
N TYR A 43 -5.49 1.22 -0.60
CA TYR A 43 -4.76 0.15 0.07
C TYR A 43 -4.41 0.48 1.51
N VAL A 44 -4.16 1.72 1.82
CA VAL A 44 -3.90 2.11 3.20
C VAL A 44 -5.17 1.92 4.04
N GLN A 45 -6.32 2.25 3.46
CA GLN A 45 -7.59 2.07 4.15
C GLN A 45 -8.12 0.65 4.03
N MET A 46 -7.48 -0.16 3.20
CA MET A 46 -7.87 -1.55 2.97
C MET A 46 -9.26 -1.71 2.40
N LYS A 47 -9.72 -0.73 1.65
CA LYS A 47 -11.03 -0.80 1.02
C LYS A 47 -11.00 -1.74 -0.16
N GLY A 48 -11.92 -2.66 -0.22
CA GLY A 48 -12.01 -3.59 -1.33
C GLY A 48 -10.84 -4.55 -1.44
N VAL A 49 -10.05 -4.67 -0.40
CA VAL A 49 -8.92 -5.57 -0.39
C VAL A 49 -9.38 -6.93 0.13
N SER A 50 -8.96 -8.00 -0.51
CA SER A 50 -9.39 -9.33 -0.12
C SER A 50 -8.87 -9.70 1.26
N GLN A 51 -9.57 -10.61 1.90
CA GLN A 51 -9.21 -11.05 3.23
C GLN A 51 -7.81 -11.66 3.27
N ASN A 52 -7.48 -12.45 2.26
CA ASN A 52 -6.16 -13.06 2.20
C ASN A 52 -5.05 -12.03 2.13
N VAL A 53 -5.27 -10.98 1.36
CA VAL A 53 -4.28 -9.93 1.24
C VAL A 53 -4.14 -9.19 2.58
N LYS A 54 -5.25 -8.94 3.24
CA LYS A 54 -5.22 -8.28 4.56
C LYS A 54 -4.40 -9.07 5.55
N ILE A 55 -4.60 -10.38 5.57
CA ILE A 55 -3.88 -11.25 6.49
C ILE A 55 -2.39 -11.23 6.16
N THR A 56 -2.06 -11.32 4.88
CA THR A 56 -0.66 -11.31 4.45
C THR A 56 0.02 -10.01 4.85
N VAL A 57 -0.65 -8.89 4.62
CA VAL A 57 -0.09 -7.59 4.97
C VAL A 57 0.13 -7.49 6.47
N GLN A 58 -0.83 -7.95 7.25
CA GLN A 58 -0.72 -7.90 8.70
C GLN A 58 0.45 -8.74 9.17
N ASN A 59 0.62 -9.92 8.58
CA ASN A 59 1.74 -10.77 8.94
C ASN A 59 3.08 -10.13 8.61
N LEU A 60 3.16 -9.45 7.48
CA LEU A 60 4.40 -8.78 7.11
C LEU A 60 4.73 -7.63 8.06
N ILE A 61 3.71 -6.92 8.49
CA ILE A 61 3.90 -5.83 9.44
C ILE A 61 4.35 -6.38 10.79
N ASP A 62 3.70 -7.43 11.25
CA ASP A 62 4.03 -8.01 12.55
C ASP A 62 5.40 -8.64 12.59
N LYS A 63 5.87 -9.11 11.43
CA LYS A 63 7.11 -9.79 11.38
C LYS A 63 8.29 -8.92 11.62
N LYS A 64 8.21 -7.67 11.50
CA LYS A 64 9.28 -6.83 11.64
C LYS A 64 10.06 -7.00 12.84
#